data_156a89e94f04c428e49e80f8ff67cf39
#
_entry.id   156a89e94f04c428e49e80f8ff67cf39
#
_cell.length_a   1.000
_cell.length_b   1.000
_cell.length_c   1.000
_cell.angle_alpha   90.00
_cell.angle_beta   90.00
_cell.angle_gamma   90.00
#
_symmetry.space_group_name_H-M   'P 1'
#
loop_
_entity.id
_entity.type
_entity.pdbx_description
1 polymer ?
#
loop_
_entity_poly.entity_id
_entity_poly.type
_entity_poly.pdbx_seq_one_letter_code
_entity_poly.pdbx_strand_id
1 'polypeptide(L)'
;MRVALITGASSGLGKEFAKQIPRLYKGLDELWAVARRTERLKKLEQESPIPVRIFDGDLNRDYIYERIGKELEKQSADIRMLVNAAGFGKMGKFE
;
A
#
# COMPACT_ATOMS: atom_id res chain seq x y z
N MET A 1 -4.05 -14.56 4.92
CA MET A 1 -4.03 -13.99 3.58
C MET A 1 -2.67 -13.34 3.32
N ARG A 2 -2.26 -13.35 2.08
CA ARG A 2 -0.97 -12.78 1.67
C ARG A 2 -1.21 -11.41 1.08
N VAL A 3 -0.50 -10.41 1.59
CA VAL A 3 -0.71 -9.02 1.15
C VAL A 3 0.60 -8.35 0.77
N ALA A 4 0.49 -7.40 -0.15
CA ALA A 4 1.55 -6.44 -0.43
C ALA A 4 1.11 -5.11 0.15
N LEU A 5 1.95 -4.49 0.95
CA LEU A 5 1.65 -3.20 1.57
C LEU A 5 2.50 -2.13 0.90
N ILE A 6 1.83 -1.13 0.33
CA ILE A 6 2.52 -0.05 -0.37
C ILE A 6 2.13 1.28 0.24
N THR A 7 3.10 2.02 0.75
CA THR A 7 2.87 3.36 1.25
C THR A 7 3.22 4.36 0.15
N GLY A 8 2.49 5.47 0.10
CA GLY A 8 2.67 6.46 -0.96
C GLY A 8 2.14 5.97 -2.30
N ALA A 9 1.09 5.16 -2.27
CA ALA A 9 0.59 4.50 -3.47
C ALA A 9 -0.11 5.44 -4.46
N SER A 10 -0.42 6.66 -4.05
CA SER A 10 -1.19 7.59 -4.89
C SER A 10 -0.33 8.43 -5.82
N SER A 11 0.98 8.34 -5.73
CA SER A 11 1.86 9.21 -6.50
C SER A 11 3.04 8.47 -7.10
N GLY A 12 3.44 8.93 -8.29
CA GLY A 12 4.68 8.56 -8.93
C GLY A 12 5.06 7.09 -8.83
N LEU A 13 6.19 6.83 -8.20
CA LEU A 13 6.76 5.50 -8.09
C LEU A 13 5.86 4.54 -7.32
N GLY A 14 5.23 5.02 -6.24
CA GLY A 14 4.33 4.18 -5.46
C GLY A 14 3.14 3.70 -6.26
N LYS A 15 2.57 4.58 -7.07
CA LYS A 15 1.47 4.24 -7.95
C LYS A 15 1.88 3.18 -8.97
N GLU A 16 3.09 3.31 -9.51
CA GLU A 16 3.57 2.37 -10.49
C GLU A 16 3.79 0.98 -9.87
N PHE A 17 4.38 0.92 -8.68
CA PHE A 17 4.52 -0.33 -7.96
C PHE A 17 3.15 -0.96 -7.70
N ALA A 18 2.19 -0.16 -7.27
CA ALA A 18 0.86 -0.66 -6.94
C ALA A 18 0.16 -1.26 -8.16
N LYS A 19 0.42 -0.72 -9.34
CA LYS A 19 -0.14 -1.25 -10.57
C LYS A 19 0.54 -2.55 -10.99
N GLN A 20 1.85 -2.64 -10.83
CA GLN A 20 2.62 -3.74 -11.37
C GLN A 20 2.72 -4.95 -10.46
N ILE A 21 2.81 -4.74 -9.16
CA ILE A 21 3.03 -5.84 -8.22
C ILE A 21 1.97 -6.93 -8.32
N PRO A 22 0.65 -6.61 -8.34
CA PRO A 22 -0.35 -7.68 -8.44
C PRO A 22 -0.28 -8.48 -9.73
N ARG A 23 0.29 -7.88 -10.77
CA ARG A 23 0.39 -8.56 -12.06
C ARG A 23 1.61 -9.47 -12.13
N LEU A 24 2.66 -9.10 -11.39
CA LEU A 24 3.92 -9.86 -11.41
C LEU A 24 3.95 -10.96 -10.36
N TYR A 25 3.27 -10.77 -9.25
CA TYR A 25 3.29 -11.72 -8.13
C TYR A 25 1.91 -12.35 -7.96
N LYS A 26 1.78 -13.57 -8.41
CA LYS A 26 0.47 -14.23 -8.46
C LYS A 26 -0.03 -14.77 -7.13
N GLY A 27 0.83 -14.83 -6.13
CA GLY A 27 0.46 -15.39 -4.84
C GLY A 27 -0.17 -14.43 -3.85
N LEU A 28 -0.42 -13.18 -4.26
CA LEU A 28 -0.99 -12.18 -3.37
C LEU A 28 -2.51 -12.23 -3.38
N ASP A 29 -3.10 -12.15 -2.20
CA ASP A 29 -4.55 -12.12 -2.05
C ASP A 29 -5.10 -10.71 -2.12
N GLU A 30 -4.38 -9.74 -1.56
CA GLU A 30 -4.81 -8.34 -1.57
C GLU A 30 -3.62 -7.42 -1.70
N LEU A 31 -3.90 -6.24 -2.24
CA LEU A 31 -2.96 -5.14 -2.24
C LEU A 31 -3.45 -4.11 -1.21
N TRP A 32 -2.59 -3.75 -0.26
CA TRP A 32 -2.92 -2.76 0.75
C TRP A 32 -2.19 -1.47 0.40
N ALA A 33 -2.97 -0.43 0.12
CA ALA A 33 -2.43 0.84 -0.37
C ALA A 33 -2.68 1.95 0.64
N VAL A 34 -1.64 2.66 0.99
CA VAL A 34 -1.69 3.74 1.97
C VAL A 34 -1.33 5.06 1.31
N ALA A 35 -2.20 6.05 1.43
CA ALA A 35 -1.93 7.37 0.87
C ALA A 35 -2.88 8.41 1.44
N ARG A 36 -2.52 9.67 1.29
CA ARG A 36 -3.39 10.76 1.75
C ARG A 36 -4.50 11.09 0.76
N ARG A 37 -4.29 10.81 -0.52
CA ARG A 37 -5.24 11.16 -1.58
C ARG A 37 -5.95 9.92 -2.08
N THR A 38 -7.10 9.64 -1.49
CA THR A 38 -7.83 8.41 -1.78
C THR A 38 -8.48 8.39 -3.14
N GLU A 39 -8.80 9.55 -3.71
CA GLU A 39 -9.43 9.58 -5.02
C GLU A 39 -8.54 8.98 -6.10
N ARG A 40 -7.22 9.08 -5.93
CA ARG A 40 -6.28 8.45 -6.85
C ARG A 40 -6.21 6.95 -6.68
N LEU A 41 -6.47 6.48 -5.45
CA LEU A 41 -6.46 5.07 -5.16
C LEU A 41 -7.69 4.35 -5.67
N LYS A 42 -8.79 5.06 -5.84
CA LYS A 42 -10.01 4.45 -6.35
C LYS A 42 -9.84 3.94 -7.77
N LYS A 43 -9.11 4.68 -8.59
CA LYS A 43 -8.83 4.23 -9.94
C LYS A 43 -7.96 2.99 -9.93
N LEU A 44 -6.97 2.97 -9.04
CA LEU A 44 -6.12 1.80 -8.86
C LEU A 44 -6.96 0.59 -8.47
N GLU A 45 -7.89 0.78 -7.55
CA GLU A 45 -8.76 -0.29 -7.09
C GLU A 45 -9.56 -0.89 -8.22
N GLN A 46 -10.07 -0.04 -9.11
CA GLN A 46 -10.88 -0.50 -10.23
C GLN A 46 -10.08 -1.29 -11.26
N GLU A 47 -8.80 -0.94 -11.42
CA GLU A 47 -7.95 -1.55 -12.44
C GLU A 47 -7.15 -2.75 -11.95
N SER A 48 -7.09 -2.95 -10.65
CA SER A 48 -6.25 -4.00 -10.08
C SER A 48 -6.86 -5.39 -10.31
N PRO A 49 -6.02 -6.40 -10.63
CA PRO A 49 -6.51 -7.77 -10.79
C PRO A 49 -6.84 -8.45 -9.45
N ILE A 50 -6.44 -7.85 -8.32
CA ILE A 50 -6.77 -8.39 -7.00
C ILE A 50 -7.41 -7.27 -6.18
N PRO A 51 -8.15 -7.60 -5.12
CA PRO A 51 -8.77 -6.58 -4.28
C PRO A 51 -7.73 -5.63 -3.68
N VAL A 52 -8.09 -4.36 -3.64
CA VAL A 52 -7.23 -3.32 -3.05
C VAL A 52 -7.91 -2.80 -1.80
N ARG A 53 -7.19 -2.83 -0.69
CA ARG A 53 -7.66 -2.28 0.58
C ARG A 53 -6.98 -0.94 0.78
N ILE A 54 -7.77 0.11 0.92
CA ILE A 54 -7.26 1.48 0.97
C ILE A 54 -7.20 1.96 2.42
N PHE A 55 -6.04 2.46 2.81
CA PHE A 55 -5.85 3.12 4.09
C PHE A 55 -5.54 4.58 3.80
N ASP A 56 -6.52 5.45 4.08
CA ASP A 56 -6.33 6.87 3.85
C ASP A 56 -5.80 7.51 5.12
N GLY A 57 -4.72 8.26 4.98
CA GLY A 57 -4.15 8.92 6.13
C GLY A 57 -2.75 9.46 5.86
N ASP A 58 -2.28 10.21 6.83
CA ASP A 58 -0.97 10.83 6.80
C ASP A 58 0.02 9.90 7.48
N LEU A 59 1.05 9.47 6.75
CA LEU A 59 2.07 8.57 7.29
C LEU A 59 2.90 9.21 8.40
N ASN A 60 2.79 10.53 8.58
CA ASN A 60 3.43 11.20 9.69
C ASN A 60 2.63 11.13 10.98
N ARG A 61 1.47 10.49 10.95
CA ARG A 61 0.61 10.35 12.13
C ARG A 61 0.62 8.92 12.62
N ASP A 62 0.75 8.74 13.92
CA ASP A 62 0.82 7.41 14.51
C ASP A 62 -0.44 6.58 14.28
N TYR A 63 -1.60 7.22 14.20
CA TYR A 63 -2.85 6.51 14.09
C TYR A 63 -2.93 5.63 12.84
N ILE A 64 -2.26 6.02 11.75
CA ILE A 64 -2.32 5.24 10.53
C ILE A 64 -1.61 3.89 10.71
N TYR A 65 -0.52 3.88 11.44
CA TYR A 65 0.21 2.64 11.72
C TYR A 65 -0.58 1.73 12.64
N GLU A 66 -1.31 2.30 13.59
CA GLU A 66 -2.18 1.52 14.45
C GLU A 66 -3.31 0.88 13.67
N ARG A 67 -3.90 1.63 12.73
CA ARG A 67 -4.97 1.09 11.89
C ARG A 67 -4.47 -0.09 11.06
N ILE A 68 -3.31 0.07 10.46
CA ILE A 68 -2.73 -0.99 9.65
C ILE A 68 -2.43 -2.21 10.51
N GLY A 69 -1.86 -2.00 11.69
CA GLY A 69 -1.55 -3.10 12.61
C GLY A 69 -2.78 -3.87 13.04
N LYS A 70 -3.84 -3.15 13.38
CA LYS A 70 -5.10 -3.79 13.76
C LYS A 70 -5.70 -4.60 12.62
N GLU A 71 -5.61 -4.07 11.42
CA GLU A 71 -6.15 -4.76 10.26
C GLU A 71 -5.33 -6.01 9.93
N LEU A 72 -4.01 -5.93 10.10
CA LEU A 72 -3.15 -7.10 9.91
C LEU A 72 -3.56 -8.24 10.83
N GLU A 73 -3.81 -7.93 12.10
CA GLU A 73 -4.25 -8.92 13.06
C GLU A 73 -5.63 -9.46 12.72
N LYS A 74 -6.55 -8.56 12.42
CA LYS A 74 -7.95 -8.93 12.16
C LYS A 74 -8.07 -9.86 10.97
N GLN A 75 -7.27 -9.63 9.95
CA GLN A 75 -7.32 -10.40 8.71
C GLN A 75 -6.36 -11.59 8.71
N SER A 76 -5.60 -11.77 9.78
CA SER A 76 -4.51 -12.74 9.81
C SER A 76 -3.62 -12.57 8.60
N ALA A 77 -3.26 -11.34 8.31
CA ALA A 77 -2.53 -11.00 7.10
C ALA A 77 -1.04 -11.26 7.25
N ASP A 78 -0.45 -11.75 6.18
CA ASP A 78 0.98 -12.02 6.10
C ASP A 78 1.54 -11.06 5.04
N ILE A 79 2.39 -10.14 5.49
CA ILE A 79 3.00 -9.18 4.56
C ILE A 79 4.10 -9.88 3.80
N ARG A 80 3.87 -10.10 2.52
CA ARG A 80 4.84 -10.72 1.63
C ARG A 80 5.74 -9.71 0.96
N MET A 81 5.27 -8.47 0.85
CA MET A 81 6.03 -7.42 0.21
C MET A 81 5.67 -6.09 0.86
N LEU A 82 6.70 -5.31 1.18
CA LEU A 82 6.51 -3.97 1.74
C LEU A 82 7.25 -2.98 0.86
N VAL A 83 6.53 -2.03 0.31
CA VAL A 83 7.11 -0.96 -0.50
C VAL A 83 6.83 0.38 0.16
N ASN A 84 7.87 1.05 0.58
CA ASN A 84 7.75 2.36 1.21
C ASN A 84 8.09 3.45 0.19
N ALA A 85 7.17 3.69 -0.73
CA ALA A 85 7.37 4.68 -1.78
C ALA A 85 7.22 6.11 -1.29
N ALA A 86 6.55 6.31 -0.16
CA ALA A 86 6.37 7.64 0.39
C ALA A 86 7.70 8.29 0.76
N GLY A 87 8.71 7.48 1.08
CA GLY A 87 10.01 8.00 1.47
C GLY A 87 10.91 8.42 0.32
N PHE A 88 10.59 8.00 -0.91
CA PHE A 88 11.48 8.28 -2.03
C PHE A 88 11.59 9.75 -2.38
N GLY A 89 10.59 10.55 -2.01
CA GLY A 89 10.65 11.98 -2.24
C GLY A 89 11.60 12.72 -1.30
N LYS A 90 12.14 12.02 -0.31
CA LYS A 90 13.03 12.61 0.68
C LYS A 90 14.39 11.96 0.58
N MET A 91 15.02 12.19 -0.55
CA MET A 91 16.30 11.58 -0.86
C MET A 91 17.34 11.86 0.21
N GLY A 92 18.16 10.88 0.46
CA GLY A 92 19.21 10.99 1.46
C GLY A 92 18.82 10.58 2.86
N LYS A 93 17.60 10.15 3.04
CA LYS A 93 17.09 9.72 4.35
C LYS A 93 16.94 8.22 4.48
N PHE A 94 17.39 7.51 3.50
CA PHE A 94 17.34 6.06 3.54
C PHE A 94 18.67 5.52 4.03
N GLU A 95 18.70 5.15 5.24
CA GLU A 95 19.86 4.49 5.80
C GLU A 95 19.47 3.16 6.42
#